data_e2e0f53d23fc57cc4c9c8dbef9c0591b
#
_entry.id   e2e0f53d23fc57cc4c9c8dbef9c0591b
#
_cell.length_a   1.000
_cell.length_b   1.000
_cell.length_c   1.000
_cell.angle_alpha   90.00
_cell.angle_beta   90.00
_cell.angle_gamma   90.00
#
_symmetry.space_group_name_H-M   'P 1'
#
loop_
_entity.id
_entity.type
_entity.pdbx_description
1 polymer ?
#
loop_
_entity_poly.entity_id
_entity_poly.type
_entity_poly.pdbx_seq_one_letter_code
_entity_poly.pdbx_strand_id
1 'polypeptide(L)'
;DLIKWSSTMLSLEKDSIRPDSLNWERETIVNEPISQKMSFNNSESLIYDIDVIKSEYFFWDNYRFDSTINSLAIDDKYPSIVEFLDIEADSLSWIAPAKEYIIKTSLKEYDNEAKLNTIFREKINNQIDSYFEYAIEKNLVEKFDKDSSIILKDALRPIANTLPRNFFKEITILIDQYEKDFTKNTALMNDYFQFNIKLPGIVRQNNAESISGSLLVWSFDFDDIAKDEFKMYANSIRINKLRIQLLLVIIIVGFLGILWNQKLKKK
;
A
#
# COMPACT_ATOMS: atom_id res chain seq x y z
N ASP A 1 17.66 -21.67 -5.14
CA ASP A 1 17.02 -21.05 -6.31
C ASP A 1 16.68 -19.60 -5.99
N LEU A 2 17.00 -18.68 -6.90
CA LEU A 2 16.68 -17.28 -6.82
C LEU A 2 15.51 -16.96 -7.74
N ILE A 3 14.56 -16.16 -7.27
CA ILE A 3 13.45 -15.68 -8.07
C ILE A 3 13.55 -14.17 -8.16
N LYS A 4 13.55 -13.66 -9.40
CA LYS A 4 13.59 -12.23 -9.70
C LYS A 4 12.18 -11.66 -9.72
N TRP A 5 12.06 -10.49 -9.12
CA TRP A 5 10.84 -9.70 -9.14
C TRP A 5 11.19 -8.21 -9.26
N SER A 6 10.25 -7.43 -9.69
CA SER A 6 10.37 -5.97 -9.74
C SER A 6 9.10 -5.32 -9.26
N SER A 7 9.25 -4.18 -8.63
CA SER A 7 8.16 -3.28 -8.29
C SER A 7 8.42 -1.93 -8.92
N THR A 8 7.41 -1.35 -9.52
CA THR A 8 7.47 -0.06 -10.22
C THR A 8 6.38 0.84 -9.66
N MET A 9 6.73 2.05 -9.25
CA MET A 9 5.79 3.11 -8.92
C MET A 9 5.65 4.02 -10.12
N LEU A 10 4.44 4.27 -10.53
CA LEU A 10 4.08 5.16 -11.64
C LEU A 10 3.30 6.34 -11.06
N SER A 11 3.73 7.55 -11.33
CA SER A 11 3.00 8.75 -10.93
C SER A 11 1.98 9.12 -12.01
N LEU A 12 0.71 9.27 -11.61
CA LEU A 12 -0.36 9.72 -12.49
C LEU A 12 -0.46 11.26 -12.41
N GLU A 13 -0.13 11.94 -13.47
CA GLU A 13 -0.35 13.39 -13.57
C GLU A 13 -1.21 13.69 -14.80
N LYS A 14 -2.46 14.16 -14.57
CA LYS A 14 -3.43 14.58 -15.60
C LYS A 14 -3.59 13.57 -16.75
N ASP A 15 -4.05 12.38 -16.44
CA ASP A 15 -4.34 11.29 -17.40
C ASP A 15 -3.13 10.78 -18.20
N SER A 16 -1.90 11.12 -17.81
CA SER A 16 -0.69 10.59 -18.42
C SER A 16 0.21 9.91 -17.39
N ILE A 17 0.61 8.68 -17.69
CA ILE A 17 1.62 7.96 -16.92
C ILE A 17 2.97 8.64 -17.19
N ARG A 18 3.60 9.22 -16.17
CA ARG A 18 4.94 9.78 -16.31
C ARG A 18 6.00 8.68 -16.33
N PRO A 19 7.04 8.81 -17.16
CA PRO A 19 8.15 7.85 -17.22
C PRO A 19 9.13 7.93 -16.02
N ASP A 20 8.95 8.84 -15.08
CA ASP A 20 9.76 8.95 -13.86
C ASP A 20 9.33 7.90 -12.82
N SER A 21 9.15 6.67 -13.28
CA SER A 21 8.82 5.54 -12.44
C SER A 21 10.05 5.13 -11.64
N LEU A 22 9.91 5.11 -10.32
CA LEU A 22 10.87 4.43 -9.46
C LEU A 22 10.72 2.94 -9.69
N ASN A 23 11.79 2.30 -10.11
CA ASN A 23 11.81 0.86 -10.37
C ASN A 23 12.75 0.18 -9.36
N TRP A 24 12.24 -0.87 -8.70
CA TRP A 24 13.00 -1.71 -7.77
C TRP A 24 13.09 -3.11 -8.35
N GLU A 25 14.29 -3.51 -8.71
CA GLU A 25 14.58 -4.90 -9.04
C GLU A 25 15.18 -5.59 -7.81
N ARG A 26 14.68 -6.76 -7.47
CA ARG A 26 15.10 -7.54 -6.31
C ARG A 26 15.12 -9.03 -6.66
N GLU A 27 15.75 -9.77 -5.78
CA GLU A 27 15.75 -11.23 -5.83
C GLU A 27 15.31 -11.77 -4.46
N THR A 28 14.50 -12.81 -4.46
CA THR A 28 14.15 -13.55 -3.25
C THR A 28 14.71 -14.96 -3.32
N ILE A 29 15.12 -15.48 -2.17
CA ILE A 29 15.61 -16.85 -2.04
C ILE A 29 14.40 -17.74 -1.77
N VAL A 30 14.29 -18.84 -2.51
CA VAL A 30 13.22 -19.81 -2.32
C VAL A 30 13.32 -20.45 -0.94
N ASN A 31 12.21 -20.57 -0.24
CA ASN A 31 12.06 -21.03 1.14
C ASN A 31 12.67 -20.10 2.22
N GLU A 32 12.95 -18.86 1.88
CA GLU A 32 13.39 -17.83 2.84
C GLU A 32 12.46 -16.64 2.70
N PRO A 33 11.46 -16.49 3.58
CA PRO A 33 10.56 -15.33 3.55
C PRO A 33 11.34 -14.07 3.86
N ILE A 34 11.01 -13.00 3.17
CA ILE A 34 11.62 -11.68 3.36
C ILE A 34 10.54 -10.66 3.69
N SER A 35 10.87 -9.76 4.61
CA SER A 35 10.11 -8.54 4.84
C SER A 35 10.97 -7.36 4.40
N GLN A 36 10.43 -6.52 3.56
CA GLN A 36 11.14 -5.36 3.03
C GLN A 36 10.31 -4.09 3.17
N LYS A 37 11.02 -2.98 3.18
CA LYS A 37 10.46 -1.66 3.28
C LYS A 37 10.82 -0.85 2.03
N MET A 38 9.81 -0.38 1.30
CA MET A 38 9.98 0.64 0.28
C MET A 38 9.76 2.01 0.92
N SER A 39 10.78 2.85 0.87
CA SER A 39 10.70 4.22 1.39
C SER A 39 10.66 5.20 0.24
N PHE A 40 9.73 6.14 0.30
CA PHE A 40 9.54 7.19 -0.69
C PHE A 40 9.93 8.54 -0.08
N ASN A 41 10.39 9.47 -0.90
CA ASN A 41 10.66 10.83 -0.45
C ASN A 41 9.36 11.47 0.03
N ASN A 42 9.34 11.93 1.28
CA ASN A 42 8.21 12.64 1.90
C ASN A 42 6.92 11.85 2.11
N SER A 43 6.91 10.53 1.95
CA SER A 43 5.73 9.68 2.18
C SER A 43 5.98 8.60 3.24
N GLU A 44 4.92 7.93 3.66
CA GLU A 44 5.02 6.70 4.45
C GLU A 44 5.70 5.61 3.62
N SER A 45 6.33 4.69 4.32
CA SER A 45 7.00 3.56 3.67
C SER A 45 6.03 2.41 3.55
N LEU A 46 5.94 1.82 2.37
CA LEU A 46 5.23 0.56 2.18
C LEU A 46 6.08 -0.59 2.71
N ILE A 47 5.47 -1.43 3.53
CA ILE A 47 6.06 -2.66 4.02
C ILE A 47 5.40 -3.80 3.26
N TYR A 48 6.21 -4.69 2.71
CA TYR A 48 5.71 -5.87 2.02
C TYR A 48 6.50 -7.10 2.44
N ASP A 49 5.77 -8.18 2.56
CA ASP A 49 6.30 -9.50 2.85
C ASP A 49 6.23 -10.36 1.59
N ILE A 50 7.29 -11.09 1.30
CA ILE A 50 7.37 -12.00 0.17
C ILE A 50 7.80 -13.37 0.67
N ASP A 51 7.03 -14.38 0.32
CA ASP A 51 7.37 -15.78 0.57
C ASP A 51 7.24 -16.60 -0.71
N VAL A 52 8.31 -17.33 -1.04
CA VAL A 52 8.30 -18.27 -2.16
C VAL A 52 8.70 -19.65 -1.67
N ILE A 53 7.72 -20.52 -1.58
CA ILE A 53 7.91 -21.89 -1.11
C ILE A 53 8.05 -22.84 -2.30
N LYS A 54 9.11 -23.63 -2.30
CA LYS A 54 9.31 -24.74 -3.25
C LYS A 54 9.04 -26.06 -2.58
N SER A 55 8.15 -26.85 -3.16
CA SER A 55 7.91 -28.25 -2.79
C SER A 55 8.39 -29.15 -3.93
N GLU A 56 9.33 -30.05 -3.63
CA GLU A 56 9.89 -30.97 -4.60
C GLU A 56 9.14 -32.30 -4.61
N TYR A 57 8.64 -32.67 -5.78
CA TYR A 57 8.07 -33.99 -6.05
C TYR A 57 8.95 -34.74 -7.06
N PHE A 58 8.76 -36.02 -7.23
CA PHE A 58 9.59 -36.82 -8.13
C PHE A 58 9.55 -36.33 -9.58
N PHE A 59 8.37 -35.99 -10.09
CA PHE A 59 8.18 -35.58 -11.47
C PHE A 59 8.14 -34.07 -11.70
N TRP A 60 7.84 -33.28 -10.65
CA TRP A 60 7.71 -31.85 -10.74
C TRP A 60 8.11 -31.14 -9.45
N ASP A 61 8.45 -29.89 -9.57
CA ASP A 61 8.58 -28.95 -8.46
C ASP A 61 7.36 -28.04 -8.46
N ASN A 62 6.79 -27.79 -7.31
CA ASN A 62 5.71 -26.82 -7.10
C ASN A 62 6.27 -25.58 -6.43
N TYR A 63 5.99 -24.41 -6.99
CA TYR A 63 6.36 -23.11 -6.43
C TYR A 63 5.08 -22.38 -6.01
N ARG A 64 5.03 -21.99 -4.76
CA ARG A 64 3.97 -21.14 -4.21
C ARG A 64 4.58 -19.80 -3.86
N PHE A 65 4.01 -18.76 -4.41
CA PHE A 65 4.30 -17.36 -4.11
C PHE A 65 3.15 -16.77 -3.32
N ASP A 66 3.46 -16.15 -2.20
CA ASP A 66 2.55 -15.34 -1.41
C ASP A 66 3.27 -14.03 -1.08
N SER A 67 2.57 -12.92 -1.23
CA SER A 67 3.06 -11.60 -0.84
C SER A 67 1.93 -10.76 -0.29
N THR A 68 2.23 -9.99 0.73
CA THR A 68 1.28 -9.06 1.34
C THR A 68 1.93 -7.68 1.42
N ILE A 69 1.23 -6.68 0.95
CA ILE A 69 1.56 -5.28 1.16
C ILE A 69 0.69 -4.79 2.31
N ASN A 70 1.31 -4.27 3.35
CA ASN A 70 0.59 -3.83 4.53
C ASN A 70 -0.23 -2.59 4.23
N SER A 71 -1.40 -2.51 4.85
CA SER A 71 -2.26 -1.33 4.82
C SER A 71 -1.53 -0.10 5.40
N LEU A 72 -1.85 1.07 4.89
CA LEU A 72 -1.42 2.36 5.44
C LEU A 72 -2.23 2.75 6.69
N ALA A 73 -3.31 2.02 7.01
CA ALA A 73 -4.23 2.28 8.12
C ALA A 73 -4.71 3.75 8.15
N ILE A 74 -5.08 4.27 6.97
CA ILE A 74 -5.54 5.65 6.82
C ILE A 74 -6.88 5.85 7.52
N ASP A 75 -7.74 4.84 7.50
CA ASP A 75 -9.05 4.83 8.16
C ASP A 75 -8.95 5.01 9.67
N ASP A 76 -7.95 4.43 10.32
CA ASP A 76 -7.69 4.60 11.75
C ASP A 76 -7.27 6.04 12.09
N LYS A 77 -6.48 6.66 11.21
CA LYS A 77 -5.93 8.01 11.41
C LYS A 77 -6.86 9.10 10.92
N TYR A 78 -7.51 8.87 9.79
CA TYR A 78 -8.32 9.87 9.09
C TYR A 78 -9.62 9.25 8.54
N PRO A 79 -10.55 8.82 9.42
CA PRO A 79 -11.76 8.09 9.01
C PRO A 79 -12.62 8.83 7.98
N SER A 80 -12.65 10.17 8.03
CA SER A 80 -13.38 10.97 7.07
C SER A 80 -12.78 10.97 5.66
N ILE A 81 -11.48 10.69 5.50
CA ILE A 81 -10.87 10.59 4.15
C ILE A 81 -11.37 9.35 3.45
N VAL A 82 -11.44 8.26 4.19
CA VAL A 82 -11.80 6.94 3.66
C VAL A 82 -13.24 6.89 3.15
N GLU A 83 -14.15 7.60 3.80
CA GLU A 83 -15.55 7.73 3.33
C GLU A 83 -15.64 8.42 1.97
N PHE A 84 -14.66 9.24 1.62
CA PHE A 84 -14.63 10.01 0.37
C PHE A 84 -13.79 9.37 -0.74
N LEU A 85 -12.91 8.40 -0.44
CA LEU A 85 -12.15 7.67 -1.45
C LEU A 85 -13.04 6.76 -2.31
N ASP A 86 -14.13 6.24 -1.75
CA ASP A 86 -15.11 5.39 -2.46
C ASP A 86 -16.07 6.21 -3.37
N ILE A 87 -15.99 7.53 -3.36
CA ILE A 87 -16.83 8.40 -4.17
C ILE A 87 -15.89 9.12 -5.15
N GLU A 88 -16.21 9.15 -6.44
CA GLU A 88 -15.58 10.08 -7.42
C GLU A 88 -15.81 11.52 -6.95
N ALA A 89 -15.19 11.88 -5.85
CA ALA A 89 -15.47 13.10 -5.13
C ALA A 89 -14.50 14.19 -5.54
N ASP A 90 -15.07 15.34 -5.75
CA ASP A 90 -14.36 16.61 -5.92
C ASP A 90 -13.32 16.79 -4.80
N SER A 91 -12.12 17.26 -5.11
CA SER A 91 -11.00 17.45 -4.16
C SER A 91 -11.38 18.16 -2.84
N LEU A 92 -12.46 18.92 -2.85
CA LEU A 92 -13.03 19.58 -1.67
C LEU A 92 -13.63 18.63 -0.65
N SER A 93 -14.25 17.55 -1.11
CA SER A 93 -15.01 16.65 -0.24
C SER A 93 -14.14 15.93 0.78
N TRP A 94 -12.84 15.74 0.50
CA TRP A 94 -11.91 15.10 1.43
C TRP A 94 -10.92 16.07 2.08
N ILE A 95 -10.49 17.16 1.39
CA ILE A 95 -9.50 18.11 1.94
C ILE A 95 -10.10 18.87 3.14
N ALA A 96 -11.33 19.34 3.04
CA ALA A 96 -11.96 20.10 4.12
C ALA A 96 -12.11 19.25 5.40
N PRO A 97 -12.69 18.04 5.38
CA PRO A 97 -12.74 17.15 6.54
C PRO A 97 -11.37 16.80 7.10
N ALA A 98 -10.36 16.58 6.23
CA ALA A 98 -9.00 16.29 6.67
C ALA A 98 -8.37 17.48 7.44
N LYS A 99 -8.49 18.68 6.91
CA LYS A 99 -8.02 19.90 7.57
C LYS A 99 -8.75 20.15 8.90
N GLU A 100 -10.05 19.92 8.93
CA GLU A 100 -10.86 20.01 10.15
C GLU A 100 -10.39 18.99 11.20
N TYR A 101 -10.16 17.74 10.79
CA TYR A 101 -9.63 16.68 11.67
C TYR A 101 -8.27 17.06 12.26
N ILE A 102 -7.33 17.53 11.44
CA ILE A 102 -6.00 17.98 11.89
C ILE A 102 -6.14 19.07 12.95
N ILE A 103 -6.96 20.09 12.69
CA ILE A 103 -7.18 21.20 13.60
C ILE A 103 -7.82 20.73 14.91
N LYS A 104 -8.90 19.93 14.84
CA LYS A 104 -9.61 19.43 16.04
C LYS A 104 -8.74 18.51 16.88
N THR A 105 -7.94 17.63 16.24
CA THR A 105 -7.03 16.72 16.94
C THR A 105 -5.93 17.51 17.65
N SER A 106 -5.34 18.49 16.97
CA SER A 106 -4.34 19.38 17.57
C SER A 106 -4.90 20.17 18.76
N LEU A 107 -6.13 20.64 18.65
CA LEU A 107 -6.81 21.34 19.75
C LEU A 107 -7.08 20.43 20.95
N LYS A 108 -7.46 19.19 20.71
CA LYS A 108 -7.68 18.19 21.75
C LYS A 108 -6.39 17.90 22.50
N GLU A 109 -5.27 17.77 21.80
CA GLU A 109 -3.96 17.55 22.40
C GLU A 109 -3.51 18.78 23.20
N TYR A 110 -3.61 19.98 22.61
CA TYR A 110 -3.34 21.23 23.29
C TYR A 110 -4.15 21.40 24.57
N ASP A 111 -5.45 21.06 24.54
CA ASP A 111 -6.32 21.13 25.71
C ASP A 111 -5.93 20.17 26.81
N ASN A 112 -5.47 18.96 26.48
CA ASN A 112 -4.99 18.00 27.45
C ASN A 112 -3.76 18.53 28.20
N GLU A 113 -2.88 19.28 27.54
CA GLU A 113 -1.70 19.89 28.14
C GLU A 113 -2.01 21.20 28.90
N ALA A 114 -2.74 22.09 28.26
CA ALA A 114 -3.01 23.43 28.76
C ALA A 114 -4.21 23.51 29.72
N LYS A 115 -5.02 22.44 29.84
CA LYS A 115 -6.22 22.35 30.68
C LYS A 115 -7.18 23.54 30.46
N LEU A 116 -7.59 23.76 29.22
CA LEU A 116 -8.51 24.82 28.88
C LEU A 116 -9.83 24.72 29.67
N ASN A 117 -10.39 25.84 30.06
CA ASN A 117 -11.72 25.90 30.67
C ASN A 117 -12.77 25.39 29.64
N THR A 118 -13.73 24.60 30.12
CA THR A 118 -14.80 24.00 29.30
C THR A 118 -15.54 25.02 28.43
N ILE A 119 -15.89 26.17 28.98
CA ILE A 119 -16.58 27.26 28.25
C ILE A 119 -15.72 27.76 27.09
N PHE A 120 -14.43 27.83 27.31
CA PHE A 120 -13.49 28.31 26.31
C PHE A 120 -13.29 27.30 25.17
N ARG A 121 -13.23 26.02 25.52
CA ARG A 121 -13.17 24.90 24.58
C ARG A 121 -14.40 24.88 23.66
N GLU A 122 -15.59 24.95 24.24
CA GLU A 122 -16.86 25.01 23.47
C GLU A 122 -16.89 26.20 22.52
N LYS A 123 -16.44 27.37 22.97
CA LYS A 123 -16.40 28.57 22.15
C LYS A 123 -15.44 28.42 20.96
N ILE A 124 -14.26 27.80 21.16
CA ILE A 124 -13.30 27.54 20.09
C ILE A 124 -13.88 26.54 19.08
N ASN A 125 -14.41 25.41 19.55
CA ASN A 125 -14.99 24.39 18.70
C ASN A 125 -16.16 24.94 17.87
N ASN A 126 -17.10 25.62 18.48
CA ASN A 126 -18.24 26.22 17.77
C ASN A 126 -17.78 27.21 16.68
N GLN A 127 -16.72 27.96 16.94
CA GLN A 127 -16.19 28.92 15.97
C GLN A 127 -15.53 28.22 14.77
N ILE A 128 -14.87 27.09 15.03
CA ILE A 128 -14.26 26.26 13.98
C ILE A 128 -15.35 25.57 13.17
N ASP A 129 -16.30 24.92 13.82
CA ASP A 129 -17.43 24.27 13.15
C ASP A 129 -18.16 25.24 12.23
N SER A 130 -18.53 26.41 12.73
CA SER A 130 -19.19 27.47 11.94
C SER A 130 -18.35 27.94 10.74
N TYR A 131 -17.02 27.98 10.87
CA TYR A 131 -16.12 28.36 9.77
C TYR A 131 -16.11 27.31 8.68
N PHE A 132 -15.99 26.02 9.06
CA PHE A 132 -15.95 24.92 8.10
C PHE A 132 -17.30 24.74 7.41
N GLU A 133 -18.41 24.74 8.16
CA GLU A 133 -19.76 24.68 7.61
C GLU A 133 -20.00 25.80 6.58
N TYR A 134 -19.67 27.04 6.93
CA TYR A 134 -19.81 28.19 6.03
C TYR A 134 -18.94 28.03 4.76
N ALA A 135 -17.69 27.58 4.91
CA ALA A 135 -16.76 27.46 3.79
C ALA A 135 -17.19 26.33 2.83
N ILE A 136 -17.68 25.21 3.37
CA ILE A 136 -18.21 24.08 2.59
C ILE A 136 -19.52 24.50 1.89
N GLU A 137 -20.49 25.10 2.61
CA GLU A 137 -21.76 25.56 2.03
C GLU A 137 -21.55 26.53 0.87
N LYS A 138 -20.57 27.41 0.98
CA LYS A 138 -20.22 28.39 -0.06
C LYS A 138 -19.24 27.90 -1.10
N ASN A 139 -18.83 26.65 -1.05
CA ASN A 139 -17.85 26.03 -1.96
C ASN A 139 -16.55 26.86 -2.09
N LEU A 140 -15.99 27.27 -0.96
CA LEU A 140 -14.78 28.10 -0.91
C LEU A 140 -13.51 27.25 -0.88
N VAL A 141 -13.20 26.58 -2.00
CA VAL A 141 -12.05 25.66 -2.17
C VAL A 141 -10.73 26.30 -1.75
N GLU A 142 -10.52 27.54 -2.20
CA GLU A 142 -9.28 28.29 -1.97
C GLU A 142 -8.94 28.52 -0.48
N LYS A 143 -9.93 28.33 0.39
CA LYS A 143 -9.69 28.40 1.83
C LYS A 143 -8.97 27.17 2.38
N PHE A 144 -9.18 26.01 1.76
CA PHE A 144 -8.61 24.75 2.19
C PHE A 144 -7.25 24.42 1.55
N ASP A 145 -6.86 25.16 0.50
CA ASP A 145 -5.51 25.07 -0.09
C ASP A 145 -4.41 25.65 0.82
N LYS A 146 -4.81 26.28 1.93
CA LYS A 146 -3.89 26.87 2.90
C LYS A 146 -3.45 25.85 3.94
N ASP A 147 -2.32 26.15 4.60
CA ASP A 147 -1.90 25.43 5.79
C ASP A 147 -2.98 25.47 6.88
N SER A 148 -3.17 24.37 7.59
CA SER A 148 -4.20 24.24 8.64
C SER A 148 -4.03 25.28 9.75
N SER A 149 -2.80 25.72 10.02
CA SER A 149 -2.51 26.81 10.97
C SER A 149 -3.08 28.17 10.52
N ILE A 150 -3.11 28.45 9.21
CA ILE A 150 -3.70 29.64 8.63
C ILE A 150 -5.22 29.55 8.70
N ILE A 151 -5.77 28.38 8.35
CA ILE A 151 -7.21 28.08 8.46
C ILE A 151 -7.70 28.32 9.89
N LEU A 152 -6.98 27.78 10.88
CA LEU A 152 -7.31 27.99 12.30
C LEU A 152 -7.30 29.48 12.68
N LYS A 153 -6.28 30.24 12.26
CA LYS A 153 -6.22 31.68 12.53
C LYS A 153 -7.38 32.43 11.92
N ASP A 154 -7.76 32.07 10.69
CA ASP A 154 -8.92 32.69 10.00
C ASP A 154 -10.23 32.33 10.72
N ALA A 155 -10.40 31.06 11.11
CA ALA A 155 -11.58 30.60 11.86
C ALA A 155 -11.72 31.29 13.22
N LEU A 156 -10.64 31.44 13.97
CA LEU A 156 -10.66 32.02 15.31
C LEU A 156 -10.49 33.55 15.34
N ARG A 157 -10.37 34.20 14.19
CA ARG A 157 -10.24 35.68 14.12
C ARG A 157 -11.27 36.43 14.95
N PRO A 158 -12.59 36.07 14.97
CA PRO A 158 -13.59 36.78 15.77
C PRO A 158 -13.34 36.73 17.28
N ILE A 159 -12.66 35.73 17.78
CA ILE A 159 -12.40 35.53 19.21
C ILE A 159 -10.92 35.65 19.58
N ALA A 160 -10.04 36.01 18.64
CA ALA A 160 -8.60 36.03 18.81
C ALA A 160 -8.14 36.82 20.04
N ASN A 161 -8.79 37.95 20.36
CA ASN A 161 -8.46 38.79 21.51
C ASN A 161 -8.79 38.13 22.87
N THR A 162 -9.56 37.06 22.89
CA THR A 162 -9.92 36.31 24.09
C THR A 162 -9.06 35.10 24.34
N LEU A 163 -8.21 34.72 23.37
CA LEU A 163 -7.34 33.56 23.44
C LEU A 163 -6.09 33.83 24.31
N PRO A 164 -5.50 32.79 24.93
CA PRO A 164 -4.25 32.93 25.64
C PRO A 164 -3.14 33.51 24.74
N ARG A 165 -2.23 34.31 25.31
CA ARG A 165 -1.21 35.05 24.54
C ARG A 165 -0.35 34.13 23.64
N ASN A 166 -0.07 32.91 24.06
CA ASN A 166 0.79 31.97 23.34
C ASN A 166 0.00 30.93 22.54
N PHE A 167 -1.33 30.98 22.57
CA PHE A 167 -2.20 29.96 21.98
C PHE A 167 -1.82 29.62 20.53
N PHE A 168 -1.78 30.61 19.65
CA PHE A 168 -1.45 30.35 18.24
C PHE A 168 -0.02 29.83 18.03
N LYS A 169 0.92 30.20 18.87
CA LYS A 169 2.30 29.70 18.77
C LYS A 169 2.38 28.22 19.13
N GLU A 170 1.74 27.83 20.21
CA GLU A 170 1.80 26.47 20.74
C GLU A 170 0.98 25.51 19.88
N ILE A 171 -0.23 25.89 19.50
CA ILE A 171 -1.10 25.06 18.66
C ILE A 171 -0.55 24.87 17.24
N THR A 172 0.14 25.89 16.67
CA THR A 172 0.74 25.76 15.33
C THR A 172 1.79 24.64 15.30
N ILE A 173 2.54 24.42 16.36
CA ILE A 173 3.53 23.33 16.44
C ILE A 173 2.85 21.97 16.31
N LEU A 174 1.73 21.79 17.00
CA LEU A 174 0.94 20.54 16.93
C LEU A 174 0.31 20.36 15.53
N ILE A 175 -0.27 21.43 15.01
CA ILE A 175 -0.85 21.41 13.64
C ILE A 175 0.21 21.03 12.60
N ASP A 176 1.38 21.65 12.63
CA ASP A 176 2.47 21.37 11.68
C ASP A 176 2.93 19.91 11.76
N GLN A 177 2.90 19.33 12.96
CA GLN A 177 3.21 17.91 13.17
C GLN A 177 2.16 17.00 12.52
N TYR A 178 0.88 17.22 12.80
CA TYR A 178 -0.23 16.46 12.22
C TYR A 178 -0.35 16.67 10.70
N GLU A 179 -0.13 17.89 10.21
CA GLU A 179 -0.16 18.20 8.79
C GLU A 179 0.98 17.53 8.02
N LYS A 180 2.17 17.48 8.62
CA LYS A 180 3.30 16.72 8.07
C LYS A 180 3.02 15.22 8.02
N ASP A 181 2.39 14.67 9.05
CA ASP A 181 2.01 13.26 9.09
C ASP A 181 0.92 12.97 8.04
N PHE A 182 -0.08 13.83 7.95
CA PHE A 182 -1.11 13.78 6.91
C PHE A 182 -0.50 13.81 5.50
N THR A 183 0.38 14.78 5.21
CA THR A 183 1.03 14.91 3.91
C THR A 183 1.84 13.66 3.54
N LYS A 184 2.50 13.04 4.51
CA LYS A 184 3.22 11.78 4.27
C LYS A 184 2.27 10.64 3.89
N ASN A 185 1.16 10.50 4.61
CA ASN A 185 0.19 9.43 4.37
C ASN A 185 -0.53 9.61 3.04
N THR A 186 -0.81 10.86 2.63
CA THR A 186 -1.53 11.16 1.38
C THR A 186 -0.62 11.38 0.18
N ALA A 187 0.70 11.38 0.36
CA ALA A 187 1.65 11.59 -0.74
C ALA A 187 1.57 10.50 -1.83
N LEU A 188 1.02 9.34 -1.51
CA LEU A 188 0.86 8.22 -2.44
C LEU A 188 -0.51 8.19 -3.15
N MET A 189 -1.42 9.13 -2.87
CA MET A 189 -2.80 9.11 -3.39
C MET A 189 -2.91 9.14 -4.93
N ASN A 190 -1.90 9.69 -5.60
CA ASN A 190 -1.86 9.75 -7.06
C ASN A 190 -0.86 8.76 -7.66
N ASP A 191 -0.36 7.84 -6.85
CA ASP A 191 0.64 6.88 -7.29
C ASP A 191 -0.01 5.54 -7.61
N TYR A 192 0.49 4.93 -8.66
CA TYR A 192 0.10 3.62 -9.13
C TYR A 192 1.28 2.67 -9.03
N PHE A 193 1.07 1.51 -8.48
CA PHE A 193 2.12 0.52 -8.23
C PHE A 193 1.90 -0.69 -9.12
N GLN A 194 3.00 -1.19 -9.67
CA GLN A 194 3.00 -2.42 -10.42
C GLN A 194 4.03 -3.39 -9.84
N PHE A 195 3.59 -4.58 -9.50
CA PHE A 195 4.44 -5.65 -9.00
C PHE A 195 4.52 -6.77 -10.04
N ASN A 196 5.75 -7.16 -10.38
CA ASN A 196 6.03 -8.16 -11.41
C ASN A 196 6.87 -9.29 -10.82
N ILE A 197 6.43 -10.53 -11.00
CA ILE A 197 7.21 -11.70 -10.62
C ILE A 197 7.19 -12.75 -11.72
N LYS A 198 8.35 -13.39 -11.92
CA LYS A 198 8.47 -14.50 -12.86
C LYS A 198 8.69 -15.78 -12.09
N LEU A 199 7.66 -16.64 -12.04
CA LEU A 199 7.77 -17.95 -11.42
C LEU A 199 8.27 -19.01 -12.40
N PRO A 200 9.03 -20.01 -11.94
CA PRO A 200 9.47 -21.12 -12.77
C PRO A 200 8.31 -22.01 -13.21
N GLY A 201 8.29 -22.40 -14.47
CA GLY A 201 7.33 -23.39 -14.99
C GLY A 201 6.02 -22.81 -15.50
N ILE A 202 4.92 -23.50 -15.24
CA ILE A 202 3.57 -23.17 -15.74
C ILE A 202 2.73 -22.70 -14.58
N VAL A 203 2.22 -21.48 -14.66
CA VAL A 203 1.30 -20.92 -13.66
C VAL A 203 -0.03 -21.66 -13.70
N ARG A 204 -0.55 -21.99 -12.51
CA ARG A 204 -1.79 -22.77 -12.33
C ARG A 204 -2.91 -21.96 -11.68
N GLN A 205 -2.59 -21.32 -10.57
CA GLN A 205 -3.53 -20.51 -9.79
C GLN A 205 -2.85 -19.21 -9.42
N ASN A 206 -3.57 -18.11 -9.47
CA ASN A 206 -3.09 -16.80 -9.08
C ASN A 206 -4.27 -15.83 -8.98
N ASN A 207 -3.99 -14.65 -8.42
CA ASN A 207 -4.87 -13.48 -8.47
C ASN A 207 -4.22 -12.30 -9.20
N ALA A 208 -3.26 -12.58 -10.08
CA ALA A 208 -2.62 -11.54 -10.89
C ALA A 208 -3.62 -10.91 -11.89
N GLU A 209 -3.49 -9.63 -12.12
CA GLU A 209 -4.27 -8.88 -13.10
C GLU A 209 -3.97 -9.37 -14.53
N SER A 210 -2.70 -9.62 -14.81
CA SER A 210 -2.29 -10.13 -16.09
C SER A 210 -1.17 -11.17 -16.02
N ILE A 211 -1.12 -12.07 -17.01
CA ILE A 211 -0.13 -13.13 -17.13
C ILE A 211 0.43 -13.15 -18.54
N SER A 212 1.76 -13.08 -18.65
CA SER A 212 2.48 -13.26 -19.90
C SER A 212 3.50 -14.39 -19.77
N GLY A 213 3.10 -15.59 -20.18
CA GLY A 213 3.89 -16.80 -20.00
C GLY A 213 4.03 -17.19 -18.51
N SER A 214 5.19 -16.96 -17.92
CA SER A 214 5.45 -17.16 -16.50
C SER A 214 5.62 -15.86 -15.70
N LEU A 215 5.46 -14.72 -16.37
CA LEU A 215 5.46 -13.41 -15.76
C LEU A 215 4.03 -13.08 -15.30
N LEU A 216 3.89 -12.79 -14.02
CA LEU A 216 2.67 -12.36 -13.37
C LEU A 216 2.80 -10.87 -13.03
N VAL A 217 1.72 -10.14 -13.22
CA VAL A 217 1.66 -8.70 -12.97
C VAL A 217 0.45 -8.41 -12.08
N TRP A 218 0.69 -7.73 -10.98
CA TRP A 218 -0.32 -7.12 -10.11
C TRP A 218 -0.17 -5.62 -10.18
N SER A 219 -1.28 -4.96 -10.20
CA SER A 219 -1.35 -3.52 -10.12
C SER A 219 -2.22 -3.13 -8.92
N PHE A 220 -1.84 -2.09 -8.23
CA PHE A 220 -2.60 -1.56 -7.11
C PHE A 220 -2.31 -0.07 -6.98
N ASP A 221 -3.23 0.65 -6.42
CA ASP A 221 -3.11 2.07 -6.14
C ASP A 221 -3.26 2.36 -4.62
N PHE A 222 -3.39 3.64 -4.31
CA PHE A 222 -3.55 4.06 -2.92
C PHE A 222 -4.83 3.49 -2.28
N ASP A 223 -5.93 3.43 -3.02
CA ASP A 223 -7.22 2.98 -2.48
C ASP A 223 -7.18 1.52 -2.06
N ASP A 224 -6.44 0.69 -2.82
CA ASP A 224 -6.26 -0.72 -2.51
C ASP A 224 -5.52 -0.98 -1.19
N ILE A 225 -4.64 -0.04 -0.76
CA ILE A 225 -3.80 -0.18 0.44
C ILE A 225 -4.15 0.80 1.55
N ALA A 226 -5.09 1.71 1.34
CA ALA A 226 -5.47 2.71 2.33
C ALA A 226 -6.11 2.09 3.58
N LYS A 227 -6.96 1.09 3.40
CA LYS A 227 -7.74 0.41 4.45
C LYS A 227 -7.21 -0.98 4.74
N ASP A 228 -7.03 -1.76 3.71
CA ASP A 228 -6.78 -3.19 3.77
C ASP A 228 -5.39 -3.56 3.28
N GLU A 229 -4.96 -4.76 3.62
CA GLU A 229 -3.74 -5.35 3.06
C GLU A 229 -3.98 -5.79 1.62
N PHE A 230 -3.07 -5.44 0.70
CA PHE A 230 -3.10 -5.96 -0.66
C PHE A 230 -2.36 -7.29 -0.74
N LYS A 231 -3.07 -8.35 -1.13
CA LYS A 231 -2.56 -9.73 -1.16
C LYS A 231 -2.35 -10.22 -2.58
N MET A 232 -1.17 -10.75 -2.82
CA MET A 232 -0.78 -11.36 -4.10
C MET A 232 -0.44 -12.83 -3.86
N TYR A 233 -0.97 -13.72 -4.69
CA TYR A 233 -0.60 -15.12 -4.63
C TYR A 233 -0.51 -15.76 -6.02
N ALA A 234 0.36 -16.74 -6.14
CA ALA A 234 0.45 -17.57 -7.35
C ALA A 234 1.05 -18.93 -7.07
N ASN A 235 0.59 -19.93 -7.83
CA ASN A 235 1.17 -21.26 -7.84
C ASN A 235 1.65 -21.62 -9.24
N SER A 236 2.84 -22.20 -9.34
CA SER A 236 3.36 -22.72 -10.60
C SER A 236 3.97 -24.11 -10.46
N ILE A 237 3.96 -24.86 -11.53
CA ILE A 237 4.51 -26.21 -11.58
C ILE A 237 5.61 -26.27 -12.65
N ARG A 238 6.78 -26.70 -12.23
CA ARG A 238 7.91 -26.95 -13.12
C ARG A 238 8.16 -28.46 -13.25
N ILE A 239 8.02 -28.99 -14.45
CA ILE A 239 8.29 -30.41 -14.74
C ILE A 239 9.79 -30.67 -14.64
N ASN A 240 10.17 -31.69 -13.88
CA ASN A 240 11.55 -32.10 -13.76
C ASN A 240 11.93 -33.08 -14.90
N LYS A 241 12.30 -32.51 -16.05
CA LYS A 241 12.62 -33.26 -17.28
C LYS A 241 13.72 -34.31 -17.05
N LEU A 242 14.72 -34.00 -16.24
CA LEU A 242 15.86 -34.86 -15.98
C LEU A 242 15.42 -36.12 -15.22
N ARG A 243 14.61 -35.99 -14.18
CA ARG A 243 14.09 -37.15 -13.42
C ARG A 243 13.16 -38.03 -14.28
N ILE A 244 12.35 -37.42 -15.17
CA ILE A 244 11.50 -38.17 -16.10
C ILE A 244 12.37 -38.93 -17.11
N GLN A 245 13.42 -38.32 -17.67
CA GLN A 245 14.34 -39.01 -18.58
C GLN A 245 15.04 -40.15 -17.90
N LEU A 246 15.50 -39.97 -16.67
CA LEU A 246 16.15 -41.00 -15.89
C LEU A 246 15.23 -42.20 -15.62
N LEU A 247 13.95 -41.93 -15.28
CA LEU A 247 12.91 -42.95 -15.12
C LEU A 247 12.71 -43.75 -16.42
N LEU A 248 12.58 -43.05 -17.56
CA LEU A 248 12.42 -43.69 -18.87
C LEU A 248 13.61 -44.59 -19.20
N VAL A 249 14.84 -44.17 -18.91
CA VAL A 249 16.03 -45.02 -19.09
C VAL A 249 15.95 -46.27 -18.22
N ILE A 250 15.56 -46.14 -16.95
CA ILE A 250 15.40 -47.29 -16.04
C ILE A 250 14.34 -48.26 -16.56
N ILE A 251 13.20 -47.76 -17.05
CA ILE A 251 12.13 -48.59 -17.62
C ILE A 251 12.64 -49.33 -18.85
N ILE A 252 13.35 -48.66 -19.77
CA ILE A 252 13.91 -49.28 -20.99
C ILE A 252 14.91 -50.36 -20.63
N VAL A 253 15.86 -50.07 -19.73
CA VAL A 253 16.86 -51.04 -19.28
C VAL A 253 16.20 -52.28 -18.62
N GLY A 254 15.18 -52.03 -17.75
CA GLY A 254 14.40 -53.10 -17.13
C GLY A 254 13.68 -53.96 -18.16
N PHE A 255 13.04 -53.34 -19.15
CA PHE A 255 12.37 -54.05 -20.23
C PHE A 255 13.31 -54.90 -21.09
N LEU A 256 14.49 -54.35 -21.46
CA LEU A 256 15.51 -55.08 -22.18
C LEU A 256 16.06 -56.26 -21.34
N GLY A 257 16.23 -56.08 -20.03
CA GLY A 257 16.64 -57.16 -19.12
C GLY A 257 15.62 -58.31 -19.07
N ILE A 258 14.32 -57.99 -19.05
CA ILE A 258 13.25 -59.00 -19.10
C ILE A 258 13.30 -59.77 -20.43
N LEU A 259 13.40 -59.06 -21.55
CA LEU A 259 13.49 -59.69 -22.88
C LEU A 259 14.74 -60.59 -23.00
N TRP A 260 15.87 -60.15 -22.48
CA TRP A 260 17.11 -60.93 -22.45
C TRP A 260 16.93 -62.19 -21.62
N ASN A 261 16.34 -62.10 -20.44
CA ASN A 261 16.11 -63.28 -19.60
C ASN A 261 15.13 -64.28 -20.24
N GLN A 262 14.09 -63.79 -20.93
CA GLN A 262 13.17 -64.68 -21.68
C GLN A 262 13.90 -65.41 -22.84
N LYS A 263 14.84 -64.73 -23.52
CA LYS A 263 15.63 -65.35 -24.60
C LYS A 263 16.60 -66.42 -24.08
N LEU A 264 17.16 -66.21 -22.88
CA LEU A 264 18.01 -67.19 -22.23
C LEU A 264 17.26 -68.45 -21.76
N LYS A 265 16.00 -68.31 -21.32
CA LYS A 265 15.17 -69.46 -20.91
C LYS A 265 14.61 -70.28 -22.09
N LYS A 266 14.68 -69.81 -23.31
CA LYS A 266 14.24 -70.50 -24.54
C LYS A 266 15.39 -71.23 -25.25
N LYS A 267 16.61 -71.12 -24.77
CA LYS A 267 17.76 -71.92 -25.15
C LYS A 267 17.99 -73.05 -24.13
#